data_c82b4469eeca7339d5b5c4292b799f2f
#
_entry.id   c82b4469eeca7339d5b5c4292b799f2f
#
_cell.length_a   1.000
_cell.length_b   1.000
_cell.length_c   1.000
_cell.angle_alpha   90.00
_cell.angle_beta   90.00
_cell.angle_gamma   90.00
#
_symmetry.space_group_name_H-M   'P 1'
#
loop_
_entity.id
_entity.type
_entity.pdbx_description
1 polymer ?
#
loop_
_entity_poly.entity_id
_entity_poly.type
_entity_poly.pdbx_seq_one_letter_code
_entity_poly.pdbx_strand_id
1 'polypeptide(L)'
;FTSSQTGRYNENLSYIYIVRGYKKGAKKGDISRFPKLAAMQTGDLSREIYLPLLMKHLNKSIEEVAAGKITSLGDNTKKLNANRSKVKSKVLYLLETDLNDKVTSEKDIKDGGYEGKVKVVSKEELAKKIKDGEDVNILFCARSSTKSYIHVYNASTGDEYYNSFNLVTKKWPAGIIPYHFKKWNK
;
A
#
# COMPACT_ATOMS: atom_id res chain seq x y z
N PHE A 1 -13.12 -9.00 -7.29
CA PHE A 1 -14.31 -8.21 -6.95
C PHE A 1 -13.89 -6.87 -6.38
N THR A 2 -14.48 -5.79 -6.89
CA THR A 2 -14.35 -4.46 -6.33
C THR A 2 -15.55 -4.19 -5.41
N SER A 3 -15.31 -3.78 -4.18
CA SER A 3 -16.34 -3.21 -3.33
C SER A 3 -15.95 -1.78 -2.97
N SER A 4 -16.83 -0.81 -3.22
CA SER A 4 -16.72 0.51 -2.65
C SER A 4 -17.42 0.50 -1.29
N GLN A 5 -16.73 0.82 -0.22
CA GLN A 5 -17.36 1.15 1.05
C GLN A 5 -17.56 2.67 1.08
N THR A 6 -18.77 3.12 0.86
CA THR A 6 -19.20 4.46 1.24
C THR A 6 -19.54 4.42 2.72
N GLY A 7 -18.59 4.79 3.56
CA GLY A 7 -18.85 5.02 4.98
C GLY A 7 -19.55 6.36 5.20
N ARG A 8 -19.95 6.65 6.46
CA ARG A 8 -20.59 7.93 6.88
C ARG A 8 -19.79 9.20 6.55
N TYR A 9 -18.61 9.08 5.95
CA TYR A 9 -17.64 10.15 5.69
C TYR A 9 -17.20 10.24 4.23
N ASN A 10 -17.99 9.80 3.24
CA ASN A 10 -17.64 9.86 1.80
C ASN A 10 -16.22 9.33 1.50
N GLU A 11 -15.84 8.23 2.12
CA GLU A 11 -14.54 7.62 1.86
C GLU A 11 -14.61 6.84 0.54
N ASN A 12 -14.18 7.45 -0.54
CA ASN A 12 -14.01 6.80 -1.85
C ASN A 12 -12.78 5.86 -1.85
N LEU A 13 -12.75 4.92 -0.90
CA LEU A 13 -11.72 3.90 -0.86
C LEU A 13 -12.23 2.65 -1.54
N SER A 14 -11.59 2.29 -2.65
CA SER A 14 -11.88 1.06 -3.36
C SER A 14 -10.90 -0.04 -2.94
N TYR A 15 -11.43 -1.25 -2.80
CA TYR A 15 -10.62 -2.42 -2.46
C TYR A 15 -10.84 -3.52 -3.50
N ILE A 16 -9.77 -4.19 -3.87
CA ILE A 16 -9.82 -5.44 -4.62
C ILE A 16 -9.46 -6.57 -3.65
N TYR A 17 -10.30 -7.57 -3.57
CA TYR A 17 -10.08 -8.74 -2.73
C TYR A 17 -9.89 -9.99 -3.58
N ILE A 18 -8.93 -10.81 -3.18
CA ILE A 18 -8.84 -12.20 -3.61
C ILE A 18 -9.53 -13.03 -2.52
N VAL A 19 -10.57 -13.76 -2.88
CA VAL A 19 -11.35 -14.59 -1.96
C VAL A 19 -11.34 -16.05 -2.40
N ARG A 20 -11.36 -16.96 -1.43
CA ARG A 20 -11.44 -18.41 -1.69
C ARG A 20 -12.88 -18.87 -1.71
N GLY A 21 -13.22 -19.76 -2.66
CA GLY A 21 -14.50 -20.47 -2.65
C GLY A 21 -15.68 -19.68 -3.19
N TYR A 22 -15.45 -18.61 -3.96
CA TYR A 22 -16.55 -17.90 -4.60
C TYR A 22 -17.33 -18.83 -5.55
N LYS A 23 -18.65 -18.83 -5.42
CA LYS A 23 -19.56 -19.53 -6.32
C LYS A 23 -20.27 -18.53 -7.23
N LYS A 24 -20.34 -18.84 -8.54
CA LYS A 24 -21.13 -18.06 -9.51
C LYS A 24 -22.56 -17.91 -9.02
N GLY A 25 -23.10 -16.70 -8.99
CA GLY A 25 -24.44 -16.41 -8.50
C GLY A 25 -24.53 -16.01 -7.01
N ALA A 26 -23.44 -16.01 -6.25
CA ALA A 26 -23.44 -15.47 -4.90
C ALA A 26 -23.83 -13.97 -4.89
N LYS A 27 -24.74 -13.59 -4.00
CA LYS A 27 -25.21 -12.20 -3.88
C LYS A 27 -24.10 -11.32 -3.30
N LYS A 28 -24.14 -10.01 -3.61
CA LYS A 28 -23.14 -9.03 -3.14
C LYS A 28 -22.89 -9.09 -1.63
N GLY A 29 -23.90 -9.36 -0.81
CA GLY A 29 -23.77 -9.52 0.64
C GLY A 29 -23.03 -10.79 1.07
N ASP A 30 -22.92 -11.78 0.21
CA ASP A 30 -22.27 -13.05 0.55
C ASP A 30 -20.75 -12.97 0.42
N ILE A 31 -20.21 -11.98 -0.32
CA ILE A 31 -18.76 -11.81 -0.51
C ILE A 31 -18.03 -11.61 0.82
N SER A 32 -18.68 -10.98 1.80
CA SER A 32 -18.12 -10.78 3.14
C SER A 32 -17.91 -12.10 3.92
N ARG A 33 -18.59 -13.16 3.52
CA ARG A 33 -18.52 -14.50 4.14
C ARG A 33 -17.40 -15.36 3.59
N PHE A 34 -16.81 -14.99 2.43
CA PHE A 34 -15.69 -15.74 1.88
C PHE A 34 -14.38 -15.34 2.54
N PRO A 35 -13.52 -16.32 2.87
CA PRO A 35 -12.18 -16.02 3.39
C PRO A 35 -11.41 -15.14 2.42
N LYS A 36 -11.02 -13.96 2.89
CA LYS A 36 -10.16 -13.05 2.14
C LYS A 36 -8.73 -13.56 2.23
N LEU A 37 -8.09 -13.80 1.10
CA LEU A 37 -6.71 -14.27 1.03
C LEU A 37 -5.74 -13.10 0.83
N ALA A 38 -6.16 -12.10 0.05
CA ALA A 38 -5.42 -10.86 -0.14
C ALA A 38 -6.40 -9.70 -0.34
N ALA A 39 -5.97 -8.51 0.03
CA ALA A 39 -6.71 -7.29 -0.20
C ALA A 39 -5.73 -6.24 -0.73
N MET A 40 -6.12 -5.56 -1.80
CA MET A 40 -5.40 -4.42 -2.35
C MET A 40 -6.30 -3.20 -2.23
N GLN A 41 -5.76 -2.14 -1.65
CA GLN A 41 -6.44 -0.86 -1.63
C GLN A 41 -6.04 -0.05 -2.85
N THR A 42 -7.00 0.36 -3.65
CA THR A 42 -6.74 1.15 -4.86
C THR A 42 -6.72 2.65 -4.60
N GLY A 43 -7.20 3.08 -3.42
CA GLY A 43 -7.23 4.49 -3.06
C GLY A 43 -8.13 5.32 -3.98
N ASP A 44 -7.84 6.61 -4.05
CA ASP A 44 -8.41 7.50 -5.04
C ASP A 44 -7.80 7.17 -6.42
N LEU A 45 -8.66 6.83 -7.40
CA LEU A 45 -8.27 6.57 -8.78
C LEU A 45 -7.62 7.78 -9.48
N SER A 46 -7.66 8.98 -8.88
CA SER A 46 -6.89 10.14 -9.35
C SER A 46 -5.37 9.90 -9.37
N ARG A 47 -4.91 8.79 -8.76
CA ARG A 47 -3.51 8.38 -8.74
C ARG A 47 -3.21 7.29 -9.77
N GLU A 48 -3.59 7.50 -11.02
CA GLU A 48 -3.41 6.57 -12.15
C GLU A 48 -1.98 6.05 -12.31
N ILE A 49 -0.98 6.85 -11.92
CA ILE A 49 0.44 6.47 -12.02
C ILE A 49 0.78 5.18 -11.28
N TYR A 50 0.03 4.84 -10.22
CA TYR A 50 0.27 3.63 -9.45
C TYR A 50 -0.41 2.38 -10.04
N LEU A 51 -1.32 2.55 -11.01
CA LEU A 51 -2.09 1.43 -11.55
C LEU A 51 -1.21 0.27 -12.08
N PRO A 52 -0.13 0.51 -12.86
CA PRO A 52 0.72 -0.58 -13.32
C PRO A 52 1.37 -1.35 -12.16
N LEU A 53 1.79 -0.65 -11.09
CA LEU A 53 2.37 -1.26 -9.90
C LEU A 53 1.34 -2.10 -9.14
N LEU A 54 0.14 -1.56 -8.95
CA LEU A 54 -0.95 -2.27 -8.26
C LEU A 54 -1.42 -3.50 -9.03
N MET A 55 -1.46 -3.43 -10.37
CA MET A 55 -1.79 -4.59 -11.22
C MET A 55 -0.71 -5.66 -11.13
N LYS A 56 0.57 -5.28 -11.12
CA LYS A 56 1.69 -6.22 -10.92
C LYS A 56 1.58 -6.91 -9.56
N HIS A 57 1.30 -6.16 -8.50
CA HIS A 57 1.07 -6.71 -7.16
C HIS A 57 -0.12 -7.67 -7.13
N LEU A 58 -1.24 -7.31 -7.77
CA LEU A 58 -2.43 -8.16 -7.84
C LEU A 58 -2.14 -9.49 -8.56
N ASN A 59 -1.50 -9.45 -9.73
CA ASN A 59 -1.13 -10.65 -10.48
C ASN A 59 -0.25 -11.57 -9.65
N LYS A 60 0.77 -11.02 -8.99
CA LYS A 60 1.63 -11.80 -8.09
C LYS A 60 0.86 -12.43 -6.93
N SER A 61 -0.07 -11.69 -6.34
CA SER A 61 -0.91 -12.21 -5.27
C SER A 61 -1.80 -13.36 -5.76
N ILE A 62 -2.33 -13.28 -6.98
CA ILE A 62 -3.10 -14.36 -7.61
C ILE A 62 -2.22 -15.61 -7.81
N GLU A 63 -1.01 -15.44 -8.34
CA GLU A 63 -0.06 -16.53 -8.54
C GLU A 63 0.32 -17.22 -7.23
N GLU A 64 0.57 -16.47 -6.17
CA GLU A 64 0.91 -17.00 -4.84
C GLU A 64 -0.26 -17.78 -4.22
N VAL A 65 -1.49 -17.30 -4.42
CA VAL A 65 -2.69 -18.02 -3.98
C VAL A 65 -2.88 -19.29 -4.81
N ALA A 66 -2.73 -19.21 -6.13
CA ALA A 66 -2.85 -20.36 -7.03
C ALA A 66 -1.79 -21.44 -6.72
N ALA A 67 -0.57 -21.02 -6.38
CA ALA A 67 0.52 -21.92 -5.98
C ALA A 67 0.38 -22.44 -4.53
N GLY A 68 -0.68 -22.08 -3.80
CA GLY A 68 -0.88 -22.51 -2.40
C GLY A 68 0.06 -21.86 -1.39
N LYS A 69 0.83 -20.84 -1.77
CA LYS A 69 1.74 -20.12 -0.86
C LYS A 69 1.00 -19.21 0.13
N ILE A 70 -0.17 -18.71 -0.25
CA ILE A 70 -1.07 -17.94 0.58
C ILE A 70 -2.41 -18.68 0.65
N THR A 71 -2.76 -19.16 1.82
CA THR A 71 -4.01 -19.88 2.08
C THR A 71 -4.92 -19.14 3.04
N SER A 72 -4.40 -18.11 3.71
CA SER A 72 -5.11 -17.29 4.69
C SER A 72 -4.57 -15.85 4.74
N LEU A 73 -5.32 -14.92 5.34
CA LEU A 73 -4.82 -13.57 5.66
C LEU A 73 -3.62 -13.62 6.61
N GLY A 74 -3.55 -14.64 7.47
CA GLY A 74 -2.42 -14.85 8.38
C GLY A 74 -1.12 -15.09 7.63
N ASP A 75 -1.15 -15.84 6.53
CA ASP A 75 0.03 -16.10 5.71
C ASP A 75 0.51 -14.81 5.04
N ASN A 76 -0.41 -13.99 4.53
CA ASN A 76 -0.06 -12.69 3.97
C ASN A 76 0.56 -11.76 5.02
N THR A 77 0.01 -11.74 6.23
CA THR A 77 0.58 -10.96 7.35
C THR A 77 1.99 -11.43 7.72
N LYS A 78 2.22 -12.74 7.77
CA LYS A 78 3.55 -13.31 8.01
C LYS A 78 4.53 -12.91 6.91
N LYS A 79 4.12 -12.98 5.64
CA LYS A 79 4.92 -12.54 4.49
C LYS A 79 5.31 -11.06 4.60
N LEU A 80 4.36 -10.18 4.91
CA LEU A 80 4.61 -8.75 5.09
C LEU A 80 5.61 -8.49 6.23
N ASN A 81 5.44 -9.19 7.37
CA ASN A 81 6.36 -9.04 8.49
C ASN A 81 7.78 -9.52 8.14
N ALA A 82 7.92 -10.62 7.42
CA ALA A 82 9.22 -11.14 6.96
C ALA A 82 9.90 -10.22 5.94
N ASN A 83 9.12 -9.49 5.14
CA ASN A 83 9.64 -8.60 4.09
C ASN A 83 9.87 -7.15 4.56
N ARG A 84 9.45 -6.79 5.76
CA ARG A 84 9.47 -5.40 6.25
C ARG A 84 10.84 -4.75 6.18
N SER A 85 11.91 -5.45 6.54
CA SER A 85 13.28 -4.94 6.47
C SER A 85 13.73 -4.57 5.05
N LYS A 86 13.05 -5.10 4.02
CA LYS A 86 13.32 -4.76 2.62
C LYS A 86 12.90 -3.34 2.25
N VAL A 87 12.08 -2.67 3.07
CA VAL A 87 11.72 -1.26 2.85
C VAL A 87 12.97 -0.38 2.83
N LYS A 88 13.93 -0.62 3.71
CA LYS A 88 15.18 0.15 3.76
C LYS A 88 16.30 -0.37 2.84
N SER A 89 16.13 -1.54 2.24
CA SER A 89 17.18 -2.16 1.39
C SER A 89 17.37 -1.47 0.04
N LYS A 90 16.38 -0.72 -0.41
CA LYS A 90 16.38 0.05 -1.66
C LYS A 90 16.03 1.51 -1.38
N VAL A 91 16.21 2.38 -2.37
CA VAL A 91 15.75 3.77 -2.28
C VAL A 91 14.22 3.77 -2.25
N LEU A 92 13.63 4.43 -1.26
CA LEU A 92 12.21 4.64 -1.13
C LEU A 92 11.80 5.94 -1.83
N TYR A 93 11.02 5.85 -2.88
CA TYR A 93 10.47 6.99 -3.62
C TYR A 93 9.04 7.27 -3.18
N LEU A 94 8.71 8.54 -3.03
CA LEU A 94 7.37 9.02 -2.69
C LEU A 94 7.10 10.39 -3.31
N LEU A 95 5.84 10.75 -3.39
CA LEU A 95 5.41 12.06 -3.85
C LEU A 95 5.39 13.07 -2.70
N GLU A 96 5.58 14.35 -3.02
CA GLU A 96 5.35 15.44 -2.08
C GLU A 96 3.95 15.37 -1.48
N THR A 97 2.95 14.96 -2.26
CA THR A 97 1.58 14.77 -1.79
C THR A 97 1.42 13.63 -0.77
N ASP A 98 2.41 12.77 -0.56
CA ASP A 98 2.38 11.74 0.49
C ASP A 98 2.85 12.29 1.85
N LEU A 99 3.49 13.45 1.86
CA LEU A 99 3.92 14.20 3.03
C LEU A 99 2.74 14.94 3.67
N ASN A 100 2.96 15.56 4.82
CA ASN A 100 1.96 16.36 5.54
C ASN A 100 2.64 17.54 6.24
N ASP A 101 1.87 18.40 6.91
CA ASP A 101 2.35 19.64 7.56
C ASP A 101 3.44 19.42 8.63
N LYS A 102 3.67 18.18 9.05
CA LYS A 102 4.67 17.83 10.09
C LYS A 102 5.83 16.98 9.56
N VAL A 103 5.69 16.47 8.35
CA VAL A 103 6.72 15.72 7.64
C VAL A 103 6.72 16.28 6.22
N THR A 104 7.52 17.29 5.98
CA THR A 104 7.49 18.12 4.76
C THR A 104 8.63 17.80 3.80
N SER A 105 9.62 17.00 4.24
CA SER A 105 10.85 16.80 3.47
C SER A 105 11.49 15.44 3.74
N GLU A 106 12.43 15.06 2.90
CA GLU A 106 13.32 13.90 3.11
C GLU A 106 14.08 14.01 4.45
N LYS A 107 14.46 15.23 4.84
CA LYS A 107 15.14 15.49 6.11
C LYS A 107 14.24 15.10 7.28
N ASP A 108 12.97 15.51 7.26
CA ASP A 108 12.04 15.17 8.36
C ASP A 108 11.81 13.67 8.48
N ILE A 109 11.82 12.95 7.35
CA ILE A 109 11.72 11.47 7.34
C ILE A 109 12.96 10.86 8.03
N LYS A 110 14.15 11.40 7.75
CA LYS A 110 15.41 10.96 8.38
C LYS A 110 15.44 11.30 9.86
N ASP A 111 15.13 12.53 10.21
CA ASP A 111 15.10 13.01 11.60
C ASP A 111 14.02 12.26 12.42
N GLY A 112 12.95 11.82 11.76
CA GLY A 112 11.92 10.94 12.31
C GLY A 112 12.37 9.49 12.54
N GLY A 113 13.60 9.15 12.14
CA GLY A 113 14.26 7.89 12.44
C GLY A 113 14.24 6.86 11.30
N TYR A 114 14.02 7.24 10.04
CA TYR A 114 14.18 6.33 8.91
C TYR A 114 15.65 6.19 8.52
N GLU A 115 16.17 4.96 8.54
CA GLU A 115 17.58 4.65 8.27
C GLU A 115 17.88 4.43 6.77
N GLY A 116 16.87 4.09 5.97
CA GLY A 116 17.02 3.83 4.53
C GLY A 116 17.27 5.09 3.70
N LYS A 117 17.54 4.96 2.42
CA LYS A 117 17.58 6.07 1.47
C LYS A 117 16.15 6.44 1.05
N VAL A 118 15.82 7.72 1.02
CA VAL A 118 14.51 8.23 0.63
C VAL A 118 14.67 9.37 -0.37
N LYS A 119 13.72 9.48 -1.31
CA LYS A 119 13.61 10.58 -2.27
C LYS A 119 12.17 11.01 -2.46
N VAL A 120 11.94 12.30 -2.31
CA VAL A 120 10.70 12.95 -2.71
C VAL A 120 10.84 13.39 -4.16
N VAL A 121 9.93 12.95 -5.02
CA VAL A 121 10.06 13.15 -6.47
C VAL A 121 8.77 13.66 -7.08
N SER A 122 8.84 14.14 -8.32
CA SER A 122 7.68 14.55 -9.10
C SER A 122 6.81 13.33 -9.50
N LYS A 123 5.57 13.61 -9.88
CA LYS A 123 4.64 12.60 -10.39
C LYS A 123 5.19 11.90 -11.64
N GLU A 124 5.82 12.66 -12.53
CA GLU A 124 6.39 12.19 -13.78
C GLU A 124 7.59 11.26 -13.54
N GLU A 125 8.47 11.62 -12.62
CA GLU A 125 9.62 10.79 -12.26
C GLU A 125 9.16 9.48 -11.61
N LEU A 126 8.21 9.55 -10.69
CA LEU A 126 7.67 8.35 -10.05
C LEU A 126 6.98 7.43 -11.05
N ALA A 127 6.15 8.00 -11.95
CA ALA A 127 5.48 7.25 -13.01
C ALA A 127 6.48 6.53 -13.92
N LYS A 128 7.59 7.20 -14.29
CA LYS A 128 8.66 6.61 -15.08
C LYS A 128 9.28 5.40 -14.36
N LYS A 129 9.65 5.53 -13.09
CA LYS A 129 10.23 4.42 -12.30
C LYS A 129 9.31 3.21 -12.22
N ILE A 130 8.01 3.45 -12.03
CA ILE A 130 6.99 2.38 -12.00
C ILE A 130 6.88 1.71 -13.37
N LYS A 131 6.79 2.49 -14.44
CA LYS A 131 6.66 2.01 -15.82
C LYS A 131 7.89 1.19 -16.25
N ASP A 132 9.07 1.69 -15.97
CA ASP A 132 10.34 1.05 -16.33
C ASP A 132 10.63 -0.19 -15.45
N GLY A 133 9.87 -0.39 -14.37
CA GLY A 133 10.05 -1.51 -13.45
C GLY A 133 11.41 -1.48 -12.75
N GLU A 134 11.88 -0.28 -12.38
CA GLU A 134 13.15 -0.12 -11.67
C GLU A 134 13.14 -0.90 -10.34
N ASP A 135 14.29 -1.42 -9.93
CA ASP A 135 14.42 -2.13 -8.65
C ASP A 135 14.54 -1.15 -7.47
N VAL A 136 13.45 -0.44 -7.22
CA VAL A 136 13.30 0.58 -6.18
C VAL A 136 12.01 0.35 -5.39
N ASN A 137 11.93 0.94 -4.22
CA ASN A 137 10.73 0.91 -3.40
C ASN A 137 9.88 2.15 -3.65
N ILE A 138 8.58 1.95 -3.79
CA ILE A 138 7.58 3.00 -4.03
C ILE A 138 6.61 3.03 -2.86
N LEU A 139 6.47 4.21 -2.26
CA LEU A 139 5.42 4.45 -1.28
C LEU A 139 4.12 4.82 -2.00
N PHE A 140 3.04 4.20 -1.56
CA PHE A 140 1.68 4.54 -1.95
C PHE A 140 0.89 4.91 -0.70
N CYS A 141 0.41 6.15 -0.62
CA CYS A 141 -0.40 6.65 0.48
C CYS A 141 -1.83 6.92 -0.01
N ALA A 142 -2.77 6.06 0.34
CA ALA A 142 -4.19 6.33 0.13
C ALA A 142 -4.77 7.07 1.34
N ARG A 143 -5.47 8.17 1.09
CA ARG A 143 -5.98 9.07 2.14
C ARG A 143 -7.50 9.14 2.14
N SER A 144 -8.04 9.19 3.33
CA SER A 144 -9.42 9.60 3.59
C SER A 144 -9.45 10.71 4.63
N SER A 145 -10.63 11.24 4.94
CA SER A 145 -10.81 12.25 5.99
C SER A 145 -10.42 11.76 7.38
N THR A 146 -10.45 10.43 7.61
CA THR A 146 -10.25 9.82 8.92
C THR A 146 -9.02 8.93 9.01
N LYS A 147 -8.47 8.47 7.87
CA LYS A 147 -7.37 7.50 7.82
C LYS A 147 -6.42 7.79 6.67
N SER A 148 -5.16 7.42 6.88
CA SER A 148 -4.17 7.27 5.82
C SER A 148 -3.69 5.83 5.80
N TYR A 149 -3.74 5.21 4.65
CA TYR A 149 -3.25 3.85 4.43
C TYR A 149 -1.91 3.94 3.70
N ILE A 150 -0.91 3.34 4.28
CA ILE A 150 0.47 3.44 3.83
C ILE A 150 0.92 2.07 3.36
N HIS A 151 1.29 1.99 2.10
CA HIS A 151 1.83 0.80 1.47
C HIS A 151 3.22 1.09 0.93
N VAL A 152 4.11 0.09 0.94
CA VAL A 152 5.39 0.15 0.24
C VAL A 152 5.52 -1.08 -0.64
N TYR A 153 5.70 -0.84 -1.92
CA TYR A 153 5.87 -1.84 -2.95
C TYR A 153 7.26 -1.76 -3.58
N ASN A 154 7.80 -2.87 -4.03
CA ASN A 154 8.93 -2.86 -4.95
C ASN A 154 8.41 -2.71 -6.40
N ALA A 155 8.92 -1.74 -7.15
CA ALA A 155 8.42 -1.43 -8.51
C ALA A 155 8.77 -2.53 -9.54
N SER A 156 9.91 -3.19 -9.36
CA SER A 156 10.35 -4.28 -10.24
C SER A 156 9.47 -5.54 -10.06
N THR A 157 9.26 -5.97 -8.82
CA THR A 157 8.62 -7.26 -8.52
C THR A 157 7.14 -7.19 -8.20
N GLY A 158 6.61 -6.01 -7.84
CA GLY A 158 5.25 -5.86 -7.31
C GLY A 158 5.07 -6.40 -5.88
N ASP A 159 6.17 -6.79 -5.21
CA ASP A 159 6.08 -7.23 -3.82
C ASP A 159 5.64 -6.09 -2.90
N GLU A 160 4.69 -6.37 -2.03
CA GLU A 160 4.35 -5.49 -0.92
C GLU A 160 5.25 -5.82 0.27
N TYR A 161 5.96 -4.81 0.77
CA TYR A 161 6.88 -4.93 1.89
C TYR A 161 6.33 -4.34 3.19
N TYR A 162 5.36 -3.43 3.06
CA TYR A 162 4.73 -2.79 4.19
C TYR A 162 3.29 -2.41 3.88
N ASN A 163 2.43 -2.61 4.87
CA ASN A 163 1.03 -2.21 4.85
C ASN A 163 0.62 -1.81 6.27
N SER A 164 0.12 -0.62 6.43
CA SER A 164 -0.40 -0.11 7.70
C SER A 164 -1.33 1.07 7.48
N PHE A 165 -1.99 1.52 8.52
CA PHE A 165 -2.76 2.75 8.50
C PHE A 165 -2.51 3.57 9.77
N ASN A 166 -2.78 4.87 9.68
CA ASN A 166 -2.91 5.76 10.84
C ASN A 166 -4.24 6.51 10.79
N LEU A 167 -4.75 6.82 11.97
CA LEU A 167 -5.90 7.72 12.10
C LEU A 167 -5.45 9.16 11.89
N VAL A 168 -6.26 9.92 11.14
CA VAL A 168 -6.08 11.36 10.98
C VAL A 168 -6.57 12.05 12.25
N THR A 169 -5.71 12.85 12.85
CA THR A 169 -5.97 13.60 14.09
C THR A 169 -5.32 14.97 14.00
N LYS A 170 -5.66 15.89 14.93
CA LYS A 170 -4.94 17.18 15.06
C LYS A 170 -3.44 16.99 15.27
N LYS A 171 -3.03 15.91 15.96
CA LYS A 171 -1.61 15.59 16.20
C LYS A 171 -0.96 15.00 14.97
N TRP A 172 -1.66 14.16 14.22
CA TRP A 172 -1.17 13.43 13.06
C TRP A 172 -2.10 13.66 11.87
N PRO A 173 -1.79 14.65 11.00
CA PRO A 173 -2.56 14.90 9.77
C PRO A 173 -2.45 13.73 8.79
N ALA A 174 -3.26 13.78 7.73
CA ALA A 174 -3.23 12.76 6.69
C ALA A 174 -1.86 12.68 6.02
N GLY A 175 -1.35 11.47 5.82
CA GLY A 175 -0.04 11.20 5.22
C GLY A 175 0.83 10.30 6.09
N ILE A 176 2.12 10.28 5.78
CA ILE A 176 3.10 9.51 6.55
C ILE A 176 3.42 10.18 7.88
N ILE A 177 3.70 9.39 8.89
CA ILE A 177 4.04 9.85 10.25
C ILE A 177 5.25 9.09 10.80
N PRO A 178 5.97 9.62 11.82
CA PRO A 178 7.19 9.00 12.38
C PRO A 178 7.02 7.56 12.87
N TYR A 179 5.81 7.15 13.22
CA TYR A 179 5.52 5.76 13.57
C TYR A 179 5.90 4.79 12.43
N HIS A 180 5.64 5.15 11.18
CA HIS A 180 5.97 4.32 10.02
C HIS A 180 7.48 4.19 9.85
N PHE A 181 8.23 5.28 10.04
CA PHE A 181 9.69 5.30 9.86
C PHE A 181 10.39 4.26 10.74
N LYS A 182 10.01 4.22 12.03
CA LYS A 182 10.53 3.23 12.98
C LYS A 182 10.14 1.80 12.62
N LYS A 183 8.99 1.61 11.95
CA LYS A 183 8.54 0.29 11.50
C LYS A 183 9.28 -0.18 10.27
N TRP A 184 9.68 0.74 9.37
CA TRP A 184 10.41 0.41 8.15
C TRP A 184 11.86 -0.01 8.40
N ASN A 185 12.41 0.32 9.56
CA ASN A 185 13.75 -0.10 9.96
C ASN A 185 13.84 -1.55 10.46
N LYS A 186 12.70 -2.13 10.82
CA LYS A 186 12.58 -3.51 11.36
C LYS A 186 12.43 -4.54 10.25
#